data_ae792a5a536a43b6d82ca9ee39c310f2
#
_entry.id   ae792a5a536a43b6d82ca9ee39c310f2
#
_cell.length_a   1.000
_cell.length_b   1.000
_cell.length_c   1.000
_cell.angle_alpha   90.00
_cell.angle_beta   90.00
_cell.angle_gamma   90.00
#
_symmetry.space_group_name_H-M   'P 1'
#
loop_
_entity.id
_entity.type
_entity.pdbx_description
1 polymer ?
#
loop_
_entity_poly.entity_id
_entity_poly.type
_entity_poly.pdbx_seq_one_letter_code
_entity_poly.pdbx_strand_id
1 'polypeptide(L)'
;MKMMKRGMTAMYRMLGISLFAAAAYSGAFGGTAEAHVVSSWEEHEIGQAAAERVEEKYEVVSDDDLLEIQRRLVVCNPGTLNRRDGMHKRWLEPIKMYHSDSPNAFMLPGGYSYMADSMVNFMNTVQNDGYINKHYLRPMNKSNIYNTSAVAFVMGHEFGHWAGKDHLESYDKQFGLNLIASFLGMGGGSMSAATAQSIGINLVDTLWERKMSLSQEYRADEWGLKFLENVPEYSTGGALMKFDRFLRLEEIRFPDGKRPKNFRNPHPQTMKRYQRTMKYIANSSNGRVKIDNGDLYVDNQLIPLDGRADVVSKERVFYVAGQIAAAIKKDMFHSRNLTFVSVPKSIDARDPARVDEMYFIAVNDAGTDYKIIDKVRYNESLSFEDNMEVVTSSKEDMGAMGVIFQVAEAYDAQKDVDRKGEARTAKGAKR
;
A
#
# COMPACT_ATOMS: atom_id res chain seq x y z
N MET A 1 3.67 16.75 -56.19
CA MET A 1 3.40 17.66 -55.07
C MET A 1 1.90 17.97 -54.81
N LYS A 2 1.01 18.03 -55.80
CA LYS A 2 -0.44 18.20 -55.55
C LYS A 2 -1.19 16.99 -54.97
N MET A 3 -0.74 15.75 -55.21
CA MET A 3 -1.37 14.54 -54.65
C MET A 3 -1.03 14.31 -53.16
N MET A 4 0.18 14.67 -52.72
CA MET A 4 0.55 14.58 -51.30
C MET A 4 -0.24 15.55 -50.39
N LYS A 5 -0.54 16.75 -50.84
CA LYS A 5 -1.36 17.73 -50.11
C LYS A 5 -2.82 17.29 -49.93
N ARG A 6 -3.41 16.55 -50.91
CA ARG A 6 -4.77 16.01 -50.77
C ARG A 6 -4.87 14.87 -49.76
N GLY A 7 -3.85 14.03 -49.64
CA GLY A 7 -3.79 12.94 -48.63
C GLY A 7 -3.70 13.46 -47.22
N MET A 8 -2.85 14.45 -46.95
CA MET A 8 -2.71 15.07 -45.64
C MET A 8 -3.98 15.80 -45.19
N THR A 9 -4.69 16.50 -46.07
CA THR A 9 -5.94 17.21 -45.71
C THR A 9 -7.08 16.23 -45.40
N ALA A 10 -7.13 15.06 -46.03
CA ALA A 10 -8.09 14.01 -45.73
C ALA A 10 -7.78 13.36 -44.37
N MET A 11 -6.50 13.15 -44.03
CA MET A 11 -6.04 12.60 -42.74
C MET A 11 -6.37 13.56 -41.58
N TYR A 12 -6.16 14.85 -41.71
CA TYR A 12 -6.53 15.84 -40.68
C TYR A 12 -8.06 15.99 -40.52
N ARG A 13 -8.86 15.79 -41.56
CA ARG A 13 -10.33 15.79 -41.48
C ARG A 13 -10.86 14.53 -40.77
N MET A 14 -10.27 13.34 -41.00
CA MET A 14 -10.63 12.12 -40.26
C MET A 14 -10.21 12.18 -38.79
N LEU A 15 -9.02 12.69 -38.47
CA LEU A 15 -8.58 12.94 -37.07
C LEU A 15 -9.50 13.93 -36.35
N GLY A 16 -9.94 15.01 -37.04
CA GLY A 16 -10.89 15.97 -36.46
C GLY A 16 -12.27 15.37 -36.17
N ILE A 17 -12.79 14.50 -37.05
CA ILE A 17 -14.09 13.84 -36.89
C ILE A 17 -14.04 12.78 -35.77
N SER A 18 -12.93 12.05 -35.60
CA SER A 18 -12.76 11.06 -34.55
C SER A 18 -12.62 11.72 -33.18
N LEU A 19 -11.95 12.85 -33.07
CA LEU A 19 -11.88 13.66 -31.85
C LEU A 19 -13.26 14.28 -31.50
N PHE A 20 -14.06 14.65 -32.47
CA PHE A 20 -15.41 15.18 -32.24
C PHE A 20 -16.39 14.05 -31.83
N ALA A 21 -16.27 12.85 -32.36
CA ALA A 21 -17.08 11.70 -31.96
C ALA A 21 -16.77 11.25 -30.53
N ALA A 22 -15.51 11.23 -30.12
CA ALA A 22 -15.11 10.95 -28.74
C ALA A 22 -15.58 12.03 -27.75
N ALA A 23 -15.52 13.31 -28.14
CA ALA A 23 -16.03 14.43 -27.34
C ALA A 23 -17.57 14.46 -27.24
N ALA A 24 -18.28 14.04 -28.29
CA ALA A 24 -19.75 13.98 -28.28
C ALA A 24 -20.30 12.80 -27.45
N TYR A 25 -19.54 11.70 -27.31
CA TYR A 25 -19.97 10.56 -26.51
C TYR A 25 -19.74 10.78 -25.00
N SER A 26 -18.77 11.62 -24.63
CA SER A 26 -18.51 11.97 -23.23
C SER A 26 -19.49 12.99 -22.62
N GLY A 27 -20.26 13.71 -23.47
CA GLY A 27 -21.24 14.71 -23.02
C GLY A 27 -22.64 14.18 -22.70
N ALA A 28 -22.95 12.92 -23.05
CA ALA A 28 -24.30 12.36 -22.90
C ALA A 28 -24.55 11.59 -21.60
N PHE A 29 -23.49 11.22 -20.89
CA PHE A 29 -23.57 10.55 -19.59
C PHE A 29 -22.71 11.31 -18.60
N GLY A 30 -23.34 12.06 -17.71
CA GLY A 30 -22.71 12.93 -16.70
C GLY A 30 -21.90 12.20 -15.62
N GLY A 31 -20.89 11.46 -16.04
CA GLY A 31 -19.83 10.88 -15.23
C GLY A 31 -18.54 11.06 -16.02
N THR A 32 -17.50 11.64 -15.39
CA THR A 32 -16.13 11.70 -15.92
C THR A 32 -15.51 10.30 -15.97
N ALA A 33 -16.10 9.38 -16.73
CA ALA A 33 -15.42 8.18 -17.16
C ALA A 33 -14.53 8.62 -18.33
N GLU A 34 -13.25 8.90 -18.05
CA GLU A 34 -12.24 8.92 -19.10
C GLU A 34 -12.37 7.61 -19.86
N ALA A 35 -12.78 7.67 -21.12
CA ALA A 35 -12.90 6.48 -21.96
C ALA A 35 -11.47 5.96 -22.19
N HIS A 36 -11.02 4.99 -21.38
CA HIS A 36 -9.78 4.28 -21.63
C HIS A 36 -9.92 3.55 -22.96
N VAL A 37 -9.09 3.90 -23.93
CA VAL A 37 -9.09 3.35 -25.29
C VAL A 37 -8.73 1.86 -25.27
N VAL A 38 -8.01 1.40 -24.24
CA VAL A 38 -7.50 0.03 -24.09
C VAL A 38 -8.47 -0.81 -23.23
N SER A 39 -8.98 -1.91 -23.79
CA SER A 39 -9.79 -2.88 -23.05
C SER A 39 -8.97 -3.66 -22.02
N SER A 40 -9.63 -4.30 -21.05
CA SER A 40 -8.93 -5.12 -20.05
C SER A 40 -8.19 -6.32 -20.66
N TRP A 41 -8.68 -6.84 -21.77
CA TRP A 41 -8.00 -7.90 -22.51
C TRP A 41 -6.72 -7.38 -23.18
N GLU A 42 -6.80 -6.27 -23.88
CA GLU A 42 -5.65 -5.64 -24.53
C GLU A 42 -4.61 -5.17 -23.50
N GLU A 43 -5.06 -4.67 -22.34
CA GLU A 43 -4.20 -4.36 -21.20
C GLU A 43 -3.40 -5.60 -20.77
N HIS A 44 -4.05 -6.76 -20.71
CA HIS A 44 -3.40 -8.02 -20.32
C HIS A 44 -2.39 -8.50 -21.36
N GLU A 45 -2.72 -8.45 -22.65
CA GLU A 45 -1.79 -8.81 -23.75
C GLU A 45 -0.55 -7.92 -23.78
N ILE A 46 -0.71 -6.61 -23.58
CA ILE A 46 0.40 -5.67 -23.46
C ILE A 46 1.26 -6.03 -22.25
N GLY A 47 0.62 -6.32 -21.12
CA GLY A 47 1.29 -6.67 -19.88
C GLY A 47 2.08 -7.97 -19.98
N GLN A 48 1.52 -8.99 -20.63
CA GLN A 48 2.18 -10.27 -20.87
C GLN A 48 3.46 -10.07 -21.71
N ALA A 49 3.37 -9.34 -22.82
CA ALA A 49 4.53 -9.07 -23.67
C ALA A 49 5.61 -8.26 -22.93
N ALA A 50 5.21 -7.32 -22.08
CA ALA A 50 6.13 -6.58 -21.23
C ALA A 50 6.76 -7.47 -20.15
N ALA A 51 5.98 -8.39 -19.54
CA ALA A 51 6.48 -9.35 -18.56
C ALA A 51 7.52 -10.29 -19.15
N GLU A 52 7.28 -10.85 -20.33
CA GLU A 52 8.25 -11.68 -21.07
C GLU A 52 9.58 -10.92 -21.28
N ARG A 53 9.51 -9.65 -21.65
CA ARG A 53 10.71 -8.81 -21.82
C ARG A 53 11.47 -8.54 -20.52
N VAL A 54 10.76 -8.36 -19.39
CA VAL A 54 11.39 -8.24 -18.06
C VAL A 54 12.11 -9.53 -17.71
N GLU A 55 11.46 -10.67 -17.91
CA GLU A 55 11.97 -12.00 -17.57
C GLU A 55 13.13 -12.47 -18.48
N GLU A 56 13.24 -11.93 -19.70
CA GLU A 56 14.44 -12.07 -20.52
C GLU A 56 15.62 -11.25 -20.00
N LYS A 57 15.37 -10.09 -19.38
CA LYS A 57 16.41 -9.13 -18.97
C LYS A 57 16.93 -9.37 -17.56
N TYR A 58 16.10 -9.89 -16.67
CA TYR A 58 16.40 -10.08 -15.26
C TYR A 58 16.22 -11.52 -14.83
N GLU A 59 17.06 -11.96 -13.89
CA GLU A 59 16.79 -13.21 -13.17
C GLU A 59 15.57 -13.00 -12.27
N VAL A 60 14.52 -13.76 -12.54
CA VAL A 60 13.23 -13.63 -11.88
C VAL A 60 12.90 -14.92 -11.15
N VAL A 61 12.46 -14.81 -9.90
CA VAL A 61 12.10 -15.94 -9.05
C VAL A 61 10.73 -15.72 -8.40
N SER A 62 10.09 -16.82 -8.03
CA SER A 62 8.92 -16.81 -7.16
C SER A 62 9.39 -16.73 -5.71
N ASP A 63 8.71 -15.93 -4.89
CA ASP A 63 8.97 -15.78 -3.46
C ASP A 63 7.68 -15.97 -2.67
N ASP A 64 7.65 -16.97 -1.80
CA ASP A 64 6.45 -17.38 -1.05
C ASP A 64 5.96 -16.27 -0.11
N ASP A 65 6.87 -15.48 0.46
CA ASP A 65 6.52 -14.39 1.37
C ASP A 65 5.86 -13.24 0.64
N LEU A 66 6.35 -12.88 -0.54
CA LEU A 66 5.70 -11.87 -1.40
C LEU A 66 4.35 -12.37 -1.90
N LEU A 67 4.23 -13.64 -2.28
CA LEU A 67 2.96 -14.25 -2.69
C LEU A 67 1.94 -14.24 -1.54
N GLU A 68 2.35 -14.52 -0.31
CA GLU A 68 1.45 -14.45 0.84
C GLU A 68 0.99 -13.01 1.12
N ILE A 69 1.88 -12.02 1.04
CA ILE A 69 1.50 -10.61 1.16
C ILE A 69 0.48 -10.23 0.07
N GLN A 70 0.74 -10.61 -1.19
CA GLN A 70 -0.19 -10.37 -2.29
C GLN A 70 -1.54 -11.03 -2.02
N ARG A 71 -1.54 -12.31 -1.63
CA ARG A 71 -2.76 -13.06 -1.33
C ARG A 71 -3.60 -12.36 -0.26
N ARG A 72 -2.97 -11.89 0.82
CA ARG A 72 -3.66 -11.16 1.91
C ARG A 72 -4.27 -9.85 1.40
N LEU A 73 -3.50 -9.07 0.65
CA LEU A 73 -4.00 -7.83 0.04
C LEU A 73 -5.20 -8.09 -0.86
N VAL A 74 -5.12 -9.11 -1.73
CA VAL A 74 -6.20 -9.45 -2.68
C VAL A 74 -7.45 -9.95 -1.97
N VAL A 75 -7.31 -10.87 -1.00
CA VAL A 75 -8.44 -11.44 -0.27
C VAL A 75 -9.19 -10.39 0.53
N CYS A 76 -8.49 -9.44 1.12
CA CYS A 76 -9.10 -8.35 1.88
C CYS A 76 -9.61 -7.18 1.02
N ASN A 77 -9.25 -7.14 -0.29
CA ASN A 77 -9.65 -6.07 -1.21
C ASN A 77 -10.19 -6.62 -2.56
N PRO A 78 -11.12 -7.60 -2.56
CA PRO A 78 -11.50 -8.33 -3.77
C PRO A 78 -12.18 -7.43 -4.81
N GLY A 79 -12.95 -6.44 -4.37
CA GLY A 79 -13.68 -5.52 -5.25
C GLY A 79 -12.78 -4.64 -6.13
N THR A 80 -11.50 -4.47 -5.74
CA THR A 80 -10.53 -3.68 -6.50
C THR A 80 -9.44 -4.54 -7.11
N LEU A 81 -8.88 -5.48 -6.35
CA LEU A 81 -7.68 -6.24 -6.74
C LEU A 81 -8.00 -7.57 -7.44
N ASN A 82 -9.25 -8.02 -7.46
CA ASN A 82 -9.65 -9.26 -8.12
C ASN A 82 -11.07 -9.15 -8.69
N ARG A 83 -11.25 -8.39 -9.74
CA ARG A 83 -12.53 -8.27 -10.43
C ARG A 83 -12.59 -9.28 -11.59
N ARG A 84 -13.09 -10.47 -11.30
CA ARG A 84 -13.29 -11.54 -12.31
C ARG A 84 -14.72 -11.62 -12.84
N ASP A 85 -15.61 -10.78 -12.34
CA ASP A 85 -17.02 -10.70 -12.70
C ASP A 85 -17.31 -9.55 -13.69
N GLY A 86 -18.31 -9.76 -14.53
CA GLY A 86 -18.77 -8.76 -15.50
C GLY A 86 -17.88 -8.55 -16.75
N MET A 87 -18.10 -7.42 -17.43
CA MET A 87 -17.41 -7.09 -18.70
C MET A 87 -15.95 -6.66 -18.52
N HIS A 88 -15.53 -6.31 -17.30
CA HIS A 88 -14.19 -5.79 -17.00
C HIS A 88 -13.45 -6.73 -16.06
N LYS A 89 -13.04 -7.89 -16.58
CA LYS A 89 -12.22 -8.83 -15.81
C LYS A 89 -10.82 -8.29 -15.64
N ARG A 90 -10.47 -7.89 -14.42
CA ARG A 90 -9.11 -7.47 -14.05
C ARG A 90 -8.68 -8.23 -12.79
N TRP A 91 -7.51 -8.80 -12.82
CA TRP A 91 -6.89 -9.50 -11.69
C TRP A 91 -5.39 -9.24 -11.66
N LEU A 92 -4.77 -9.49 -10.54
CA LEU A 92 -3.32 -9.45 -10.38
C LEU A 92 -2.73 -10.82 -10.70
N GLU A 93 -1.68 -10.82 -11.52
CA GLU A 93 -0.82 -11.99 -11.71
C GLU A 93 0.07 -12.18 -10.45
N PRO A 94 0.58 -13.42 -10.20
CA PRO A 94 1.50 -13.67 -9.10
C PRO A 94 2.70 -12.73 -9.16
N ILE A 95 2.95 -12.01 -8.07
CA ILE A 95 4.13 -11.13 -7.98
C ILE A 95 5.41 -11.95 -8.09
N LYS A 96 6.41 -11.39 -8.78
CA LYS A 96 7.72 -12.01 -8.94
C LYS A 96 8.80 -11.12 -8.32
N MET A 97 9.81 -11.76 -7.74
CA MET A 97 11.01 -11.10 -7.29
C MET A 97 12.06 -11.11 -8.40
N TYR A 98 12.80 -10.01 -8.56
CA TYR A 98 13.92 -9.95 -9.50
C TYR A 98 15.19 -9.46 -8.82
N HIS A 99 16.34 -9.89 -9.33
CA HIS A 99 17.63 -9.47 -8.78
C HIS A 99 17.98 -8.05 -9.24
N SER A 100 18.27 -7.15 -8.29
CA SER A 100 18.74 -5.78 -8.55
C SER A 100 19.46 -5.19 -7.34
N ASP A 101 20.56 -4.51 -7.57
CA ASP A 101 21.30 -3.75 -6.54
C ASP A 101 20.57 -2.48 -6.07
N SER A 102 19.53 -2.06 -6.76
CA SER A 102 18.77 -0.84 -6.44
C SER A 102 17.37 -1.17 -5.94
N PRO A 103 16.99 -0.73 -4.73
CA PRO A 103 15.65 -0.94 -4.20
C PRO A 103 14.59 -0.36 -5.13
N ASN A 104 13.79 -1.22 -5.73
CA ASN A 104 12.73 -0.82 -6.64
C ASN A 104 11.59 -1.85 -6.64
N ALA A 105 10.40 -1.40 -6.99
CA ALA A 105 9.25 -2.22 -7.35
C ALA A 105 8.54 -1.53 -8.51
N PHE A 106 7.83 -2.28 -9.33
CA PHE A 106 7.06 -1.71 -10.42
C PHE A 106 5.92 -2.62 -10.83
N MET A 107 4.94 -2.01 -11.46
CA MET A 107 3.76 -2.63 -11.99
C MET A 107 3.70 -2.45 -13.50
N LEU A 108 3.32 -3.51 -14.22
CA LEU A 108 3.02 -3.48 -15.65
C LEU A 108 1.50 -3.48 -15.86
N PRO A 109 1.00 -3.08 -17.03
CA PRO A 109 -0.37 -3.34 -17.43
C PRO A 109 -0.74 -4.82 -17.23
N GLY A 110 -2.03 -5.15 -17.21
CA GLY A 110 -2.49 -6.53 -17.11
C GLY A 110 -2.29 -7.21 -15.76
N GLY A 111 -1.80 -6.49 -14.74
CA GLY A 111 -1.69 -7.03 -13.39
C GLY A 111 -0.34 -7.69 -13.06
N TYR A 112 0.66 -7.57 -13.91
CA TYR A 112 2.01 -8.11 -13.66
C TYR A 112 2.80 -7.18 -12.75
N SER A 113 3.36 -7.72 -11.66
CA SER A 113 4.11 -6.95 -10.67
C SER A 113 5.45 -7.58 -10.33
N TYR A 114 6.43 -6.72 -10.09
CA TYR A 114 7.80 -7.11 -9.80
C TYR A 114 8.36 -6.31 -8.63
N MET A 115 9.10 -6.97 -7.75
CA MET A 115 9.80 -6.33 -6.63
C MET A 115 11.25 -6.79 -6.62
N ALA A 116 12.18 -5.84 -6.52
CA ALA A 116 13.58 -6.17 -6.39
C ALA A 116 13.86 -6.83 -5.03
N ASP A 117 14.74 -7.84 -5.01
CA ASP A 117 15.28 -8.45 -3.79
C ASP A 117 15.91 -7.39 -2.87
N SER A 118 16.59 -6.41 -3.44
CA SER A 118 17.13 -5.26 -2.69
C SER A 118 16.06 -4.39 -2.04
N MET A 119 14.84 -4.28 -2.62
CA MET A 119 13.72 -3.57 -1.99
C MET A 119 13.22 -4.33 -0.76
N VAL A 120 13.01 -5.65 -0.89
CA VAL A 120 12.62 -6.51 0.23
C VAL A 120 13.63 -6.42 1.36
N ASN A 121 14.91 -6.54 1.03
CA ASN A 121 16.00 -6.44 2.00
C ASN A 121 16.09 -5.05 2.64
N PHE A 122 15.90 -3.98 1.86
CA PHE A 122 15.90 -2.61 2.37
C PHE A 122 14.78 -2.37 3.37
N MET A 123 13.60 -2.95 3.15
CA MET A 123 12.48 -2.85 4.10
C MET A 123 12.65 -3.74 5.33
N ASN A 124 13.43 -4.82 5.26
CA ASN A 124 13.61 -5.78 6.35
C ASN A 124 14.90 -5.59 7.15
N THR A 125 15.87 -4.83 6.66
CA THR A 125 17.13 -4.63 7.36
C THR A 125 16.95 -3.70 8.54
N VAL A 126 17.33 -4.16 9.73
CA VAL A 126 17.52 -3.28 10.91
C VAL A 126 18.81 -2.53 10.68
N GLN A 127 18.73 -1.25 10.34
CA GLN A 127 19.90 -0.40 10.12
C GLN A 127 20.00 0.61 11.25
N ASN A 128 21.06 0.49 12.04
CA ASN A 128 21.38 1.50 13.03
C ASN A 128 21.97 2.77 12.41
N ASP A 129 22.56 2.65 11.21
CA ASP A 129 23.30 3.69 10.50
C ASP A 129 22.64 4.17 9.20
N GLY A 130 21.50 3.59 8.83
CA GLY A 130 20.80 3.93 7.60
C GLY A 130 21.50 3.48 6.30
N TYR A 131 22.58 2.70 6.40
CA TYR A 131 23.36 2.25 5.26
C TYR A 131 22.80 0.98 4.63
N ILE A 132 22.50 1.02 3.33
CA ILE A 132 22.17 -0.18 2.57
C ILE A 132 23.48 -0.91 2.26
N ASN A 133 23.79 -1.92 3.05
CA ASN A 133 24.89 -2.80 2.72
C ASN A 133 24.38 -4.00 1.94
N LYS A 134 24.76 -4.12 0.67
CA LYS A 134 24.40 -5.24 -0.20
C LYS A 134 24.82 -6.61 0.34
N HIS A 135 25.71 -6.66 1.32
CA HIS A 135 26.14 -7.89 1.99
C HIS A 135 25.22 -8.34 3.14
N TYR A 136 24.23 -7.52 3.54
CA TYR A 136 23.25 -7.86 4.57
C TYR A 136 21.89 -8.23 3.96
N LEU A 137 21.91 -9.19 3.06
CA LEU A 137 20.70 -9.81 2.55
C LEU A 137 20.13 -10.72 3.66
N ARG A 138 19.17 -10.22 4.42
CA ARG A 138 18.42 -11.06 5.36
C ARG A 138 17.10 -11.43 4.71
N PRO A 139 16.70 -12.70 4.77
CA PRO A 139 15.38 -13.11 4.32
C PRO A 139 14.31 -12.35 5.12
N MET A 140 13.18 -12.09 4.50
CA MET A 140 12.03 -11.46 5.15
C MET A 140 11.66 -12.27 6.40
N ASN A 141 11.70 -11.62 7.56
CA ASN A 141 11.31 -12.27 8.80
C ASN A 141 9.79 -12.17 8.97
N LYS A 142 9.08 -13.26 8.71
CA LYS A 142 7.62 -13.35 8.87
C LYS A 142 7.12 -12.95 10.25
N SER A 143 7.95 -13.11 11.27
CA SER A 143 7.60 -12.70 12.65
C SER A 143 7.70 -11.18 12.85
N ASN A 144 8.29 -10.43 11.94
CA ASN A 144 8.36 -8.97 12.03
C ASN A 144 7.21 -8.31 11.27
N ILE A 145 6.07 -8.20 11.95
CA ILE A 145 4.85 -7.55 11.40
C ILE A 145 5.09 -6.10 10.98
N TYR A 146 6.06 -5.40 11.59
CA TYR A 146 6.36 -4.02 11.27
C TYR A 146 6.93 -3.92 9.86
N ASN A 147 8.02 -4.63 9.59
CA ASN A 147 8.68 -4.62 8.29
C ASN A 147 7.80 -5.21 7.19
N THR A 148 7.02 -6.26 7.49
CA THR A 148 6.06 -6.83 6.55
C THR A 148 5.02 -5.78 6.11
N SER A 149 4.59 -4.89 7.02
CA SER A 149 3.70 -3.78 6.66
C SER A 149 4.36 -2.78 5.70
N ALA A 150 5.67 -2.56 5.81
CA ALA A 150 6.40 -1.69 4.88
C ALA A 150 6.49 -2.32 3.47
N VAL A 151 6.79 -3.62 3.38
CA VAL A 151 6.78 -4.38 2.10
C VAL A 151 5.37 -4.41 1.51
N ALA A 152 4.35 -4.68 2.33
CA ALA A 152 2.95 -4.68 1.92
C ALA A 152 2.50 -3.31 1.39
N PHE A 153 3.01 -2.21 1.99
CA PHE A 153 2.74 -0.87 1.48
C PHE A 153 3.39 -0.62 0.12
N VAL A 154 4.65 -1.04 -0.08
CA VAL A 154 5.30 -0.94 -1.41
C VAL A 154 4.47 -1.67 -2.45
N MET A 155 4.09 -2.91 -2.17
CA MET A 155 3.25 -3.73 -3.05
C MET A 155 1.87 -3.08 -3.29
N GLY A 156 1.20 -2.62 -2.23
CA GLY A 156 -0.10 -1.96 -2.31
C GLY A 156 -0.05 -0.64 -3.09
N HIS A 157 1.07 0.10 -3.03
CA HIS A 157 1.31 1.29 -3.83
C HIS A 157 1.39 0.96 -5.32
N GLU A 158 2.15 -0.08 -5.70
CA GLU A 158 2.23 -0.55 -7.08
C GLU A 158 0.85 -1.04 -7.59
N PHE A 159 0.11 -1.77 -6.77
CA PHE A 159 -1.28 -2.15 -7.07
C PHE A 159 -2.19 -0.92 -7.21
N GLY A 160 -1.88 0.17 -6.50
CA GLY A 160 -2.56 1.46 -6.63
C GLY A 160 -2.38 2.07 -8.02
N HIS A 161 -1.18 2.02 -8.59
CA HIS A 161 -0.92 2.44 -9.97
C HIS A 161 -1.71 1.61 -10.99
N TRP A 162 -1.79 0.29 -10.77
CA TRP A 162 -2.59 -0.58 -11.63
C TRP A 162 -4.10 -0.31 -11.47
N ALA A 163 -4.60 -0.18 -10.25
CA ALA A 163 -6.00 0.13 -9.98
C ALA A 163 -6.41 1.49 -10.59
N GLY A 164 -5.52 2.47 -10.52
CA GLY A 164 -5.67 3.80 -11.12
C GLY A 164 -5.45 3.84 -12.63
N LYS A 165 -4.99 2.75 -13.25
CA LYS A 165 -4.60 2.67 -14.68
C LYS A 165 -3.50 3.68 -15.06
N ASP A 166 -2.62 4.05 -14.12
CA ASP A 166 -1.63 5.11 -14.28
C ASP A 166 -0.65 4.83 -15.42
N HIS A 167 -0.32 3.55 -15.64
CA HIS A 167 0.55 3.11 -16.72
C HIS A 167 -0.08 3.35 -18.10
N LEU A 168 -1.38 3.04 -18.23
CA LEU A 168 -2.12 3.28 -19.47
C LEU A 168 -2.33 4.78 -19.74
N GLU A 169 -2.67 5.56 -18.71
CA GLU A 169 -2.81 7.02 -18.82
C GLU A 169 -1.50 7.69 -19.25
N SER A 170 -0.38 7.24 -18.69
CA SER A 170 0.94 7.73 -19.08
C SER A 170 1.31 7.28 -20.50
N TYR A 171 0.85 6.10 -20.89
CA TYR A 171 1.02 5.56 -22.23
C TYR A 171 0.23 6.35 -23.27
N ASP A 172 -1.06 6.63 -22.99
CA ASP A 172 -1.94 7.39 -23.87
C ASP A 172 -1.40 8.81 -24.17
N LYS A 173 -0.81 9.47 -23.17
CA LYS A 173 -0.23 10.81 -23.35
C LYS A 173 1.00 10.85 -24.26
N GLN A 174 1.80 9.79 -24.27
CA GLN A 174 3.07 9.74 -25.01
C GLN A 174 2.98 8.93 -26.32
N PHE A 175 2.14 7.90 -26.35
CA PHE A 175 1.97 6.99 -27.48
C PHE A 175 0.56 7.02 -28.08
N GLY A 176 -0.38 7.73 -27.48
CA GLY A 176 -1.78 7.77 -27.90
C GLY A 176 -1.95 8.12 -29.37
N LEU A 177 -1.09 8.99 -29.91
CA LEU A 177 -1.06 9.29 -31.36
C LEU A 177 -0.59 8.08 -32.19
N ASN A 178 0.33 7.28 -31.72
CA ASN A 178 0.84 6.09 -32.43
C ASN A 178 -0.10 4.89 -32.26
N LEU A 179 -0.67 4.71 -31.07
CA LEU A 179 -1.66 3.69 -30.79
C LEU A 179 -2.94 3.94 -31.60
N ILE A 180 -3.47 5.17 -31.55
CA ILE A 180 -4.63 5.59 -32.32
C ILE A 180 -4.35 5.45 -33.85
N ALA A 181 -3.14 5.79 -34.28
CA ALA A 181 -2.74 5.62 -35.69
C ALA A 181 -2.68 4.14 -36.10
N SER A 182 -2.21 3.27 -35.23
CA SER A 182 -2.20 1.81 -35.46
C SER A 182 -3.62 1.24 -35.49
N PHE A 183 -4.51 1.66 -34.60
CA PHE A 183 -5.92 1.25 -34.59
C PHE A 183 -6.70 1.74 -35.81
N LEU A 184 -6.49 3.00 -36.20
CA LEU A 184 -7.15 3.59 -37.40
C LEU A 184 -6.63 2.95 -38.69
N GLY A 185 -5.37 2.52 -38.72
CA GLY A 185 -4.78 1.81 -39.87
C GLY A 185 -5.28 0.37 -40.04
N MET A 186 -5.87 -0.24 -38.99
CA MET A 186 -6.30 -1.65 -38.97
C MET A 186 -7.81 -1.85 -39.06
N GLY A 187 -8.60 -0.84 -39.34
CA GLY A 187 -10.03 -1.01 -39.62
C GLY A 187 -10.91 -1.41 -38.45
N GLY A 188 -10.57 -1.04 -37.22
CA GLY A 188 -11.42 -1.21 -36.03
C GLY A 188 -11.49 -2.65 -35.50
N GLY A 189 -10.53 -3.50 -35.83
CA GLY A 189 -10.38 -4.85 -35.26
C GLY A 189 -9.65 -4.83 -33.90
N SER A 190 -9.72 -5.95 -33.17
CA SER A 190 -8.91 -6.14 -31.95
C SER A 190 -7.43 -6.01 -32.25
N MET A 191 -6.66 -5.52 -31.26
CA MET A 191 -5.20 -5.39 -31.35
C MET A 191 -4.56 -6.74 -31.70
N SER A 192 -3.65 -6.77 -32.67
CA SER A 192 -2.93 -8.01 -32.99
C SER A 192 -1.89 -8.31 -31.91
N ALA A 193 -1.59 -9.60 -31.70
CA ALA A 193 -0.53 -10.03 -30.79
C ALA A 193 0.83 -9.36 -31.11
N ALA A 194 1.16 -9.17 -32.38
CA ALA A 194 2.38 -8.47 -32.82
C ALA A 194 2.38 -7.00 -32.39
N THR A 195 1.23 -6.32 -32.41
CA THR A 195 1.11 -4.94 -31.95
C THR A 195 1.23 -4.87 -30.44
N ALA A 196 0.58 -5.77 -29.68
CA ALA A 196 0.71 -5.87 -28.24
C ALA A 196 2.17 -6.12 -27.82
N GLN A 197 2.85 -7.03 -28.50
CA GLN A 197 4.27 -7.33 -28.27
C GLN A 197 5.18 -6.12 -28.50
N SER A 198 4.99 -5.41 -29.62
CA SER A 198 5.76 -4.18 -29.90
C SER A 198 5.55 -3.11 -28.83
N ILE A 199 4.33 -2.95 -28.36
CA ILE A 199 3.95 -2.02 -27.29
C ILE A 199 4.60 -2.46 -25.98
N GLY A 200 4.50 -3.74 -25.62
CA GLY A 200 5.07 -4.27 -24.39
C GLY A 200 6.59 -4.09 -24.32
N ILE A 201 7.32 -4.37 -25.39
CA ILE A 201 8.77 -4.19 -25.46
C ILE A 201 9.14 -2.70 -25.25
N ASN A 202 8.49 -1.78 -25.97
CA ASN A 202 8.74 -0.35 -25.82
C ASN A 202 8.37 0.18 -24.43
N LEU A 203 7.34 -0.40 -23.81
CA LEU A 203 6.96 -0.06 -22.43
C LEU A 203 8.08 -0.35 -21.46
N VAL A 204 8.66 -1.55 -21.50
CA VAL A 204 9.76 -1.95 -20.60
C VAL A 204 10.97 -1.05 -20.77
N ASP A 205 11.36 -0.75 -22.01
CA ASP A 205 12.52 0.11 -22.27
C ASP A 205 12.32 1.55 -21.74
N THR A 206 11.07 1.99 -21.62
CA THR A 206 10.73 3.33 -21.12
C THR A 206 10.35 3.37 -19.64
N LEU A 207 10.02 2.23 -19.01
CA LEU A 207 9.60 2.18 -17.58
C LEU A 207 10.64 2.79 -16.64
N TRP A 208 11.94 2.54 -16.90
CA TRP A 208 13.05 3.05 -16.11
C TRP A 208 13.29 4.55 -16.30
N GLU A 209 12.79 5.12 -17.38
CA GLU A 209 12.97 6.53 -17.70
C GLU A 209 11.79 7.40 -17.26
N ARG A 210 10.63 6.78 -17.00
CA ARG A 210 9.40 7.49 -16.67
C ARG A 210 9.31 7.86 -15.21
N LYS A 211 8.92 9.10 -14.98
CA LYS A 211 8.44 9.57 -13.70
C LYS A 211 6.93 9.60 -13.73
N MET A 212 6.30 8.90 -12.80
CA MET A 212 4.88 9.12 -12.55
C MET A 212 4.64 10.58 -12.14
N SER A 213 3.51 11.14 -12.51
CA SER A 213 3.13 12.47 -12.05
C SER A 213 2.91 12.44 -10.53
N LEU A 214 3.12 13.57 -9.87
CA LEU A 214 2.91 13.65 -8.42
C LEU A 214 1.48 13.30 -8.01
N SER A 215 0.49 13.60 -8.85
CA SER A 215 -0.91 13.24 -8.61
C SER A 215 -1.14 11.73 -8.68
N GLN A 216 -0.49 11.03 -9.60
CA GLN A 216 -0.51 9.57 -9.70
C GLN A 216 0.14 8.93 -8.46
N GLU A 217 1.32 9.43 -8.04
CA GLU A 217 1.99 8.98 -6.81
C GLU A 217 1.09 9.14 -5.58
N TYR A 218 0.42 10.29 -5.44
CA TYR A 218 -0.48 10.51 -4.30
C TYR A 218 -1.71 9.60 -4.35
N ARG A 219 -2.24 9.33 -5.54
CA ARG A 219 -3.35 8.39 -5.75
C ARG A 219 -2.94 6.96 -5.41
N ALA A 220 -1.76 6.53 -5.88
CA ALA A 220 -1.21 5.21 -5.58
C ALA A 220 -0.92 5.03 -4.08
N ASP A 221 -0.37 6.05 -3.40
CA ASP A 221 -0.21 6.03 -1.94
C ASP A 221 -1.55 5.86 -1.21
N GLU A 222 -2.57 6.61 -1.62
CA GLU A 222 -3.89 6.52 -1.01
C GLU A 222 -4.54 5.14 -1.21
N TRP A 223 -4.39 4.54 -2.40
CA TRP A 223 -4.82 3.17 -2.63
C TRP A 223 -4.04 2.18 -1.76
N GLY A 224 -2.71 2.29 -1.70
CA GLY A 224 -1.88 1.44 -0.85
C GLY A 224 -2.31 1.52 0.62
N LEU A 225 -2.55 2.72 1.15
CA LEU A 225 -3.04 2.91 2.52
C LEU A 225 -4.41 2.25 2.74
N LYS A 226 -5.36 2.42 1.81
CA LYS A 226 -6.68 1.78 1.87
C LYS A 226 -6.60 0.25 1.82
N PHE A 227 -5.70 -0.29 1.00
CA PHE A 227 -5.50 -1.73 0.94
C PHE A 227 -4.99 -2.30 2.27
N LEU A 228 -4.04 -1.63 2.91
CA LEU A 228 -3.52 -2.05 4.20
C LEU A 228 -4.57 -1.93 5.32
N GLU A 229 -5.41 -0.91 5.32
CA GLU A 229 -6.48 -0.76 6.33
C GLU A 229 -7.41 -1.97 6.39
N ASN A 230 -7.62 -2.66 5.26
CA ASN A 230 -8.51 -3.81 5.20
C ASN A 230 -7.85 -5.12 5.64
N VAL A 231 -6.51 -5.20 5.71
CA VAL A 231 -5.79 -6.38 6.16
C VAL A 231 -5.54 -6.29 7.66
N PRO A 232 -5.96 -7.27 8.48
CA PRO A 232 -5.86 -7.19 9.94
C PRO A 232 -4.45 -6.93 10.47
N GLU A 233 -3.46 -7.60 9.91
CA GLU A 233 -2.06 -7.55 10.35
C GLU A 233 -1.24 -6.44 9.69
N TYR A 234 -1.71 -5.77 8.64
CA TYR A 234 -0.93 -4.72 7.98
C TYR A 234 -1.35 -3.34 8.45
N SER A 235 -0.36 -2.53 8.77
CA SER A 235 -0.53 -1.17 9.27
C SER A 235 -0.31 -0.13 8.17
N THR A 236 -1.14 0.90 8.14
CA THR A 236 -0.89 2.11 7.33
C THR A 236 0.42 2.81 7.74
N GLY A 237 0.92 2.57 8.95
CA GLY A 237 2.26 2.97 9.40
C GLY A 237 3.40 2.38 8.58
N GLY A 238 3.17 1.27 7.85
CA GLY A 238 4.15 0.72 6.90
C GLY A 238 4.58 1.72 5.83
N ALA A 239 3.69 2.63 5.43
CA ALA A 239 4.02 3.73 4.54
C ALA A 239 5.02 4.72 5.16
N LEU A 240 4.84 5.06 6.45
CA LEU A 240 5.79 5.92 7.17
C LEU A 240 7.16 5.26 7.27
N MET A 241 7.22 3.95 7.55
CA MET A 241 8.47 3.19 7.59
C MET A 241 9.19 3.26 6.25
N LYS A 242 8.50 2.98 5.14
CA LYS A 242 9.07 3.10 3.79
C LYS A 242 9.63 4.49 3.56
N PHE A 243 8.86 5.54 3.79
CA PHE A 243 9.31 6.90 3.51
C PHE A 243 10.44 7.35 4.43
N ASP A 244 10.41 7.01 5.72
CA ASP A 244 11.48 7.32 6.68
C ASP A 244 12.80 6.69 6.25
N ARG A 245 12.77 5.41 5.81
CA ARG A 245 13.96 4.72 5.30
C ARG A 245 14.51 5.38 4.05
N PHE A 246 13.67 5.78 3.11
CA PHE A 246 14.11 6.49 1.91
C PHE A 246 14.64 7.89 2.22
N LEU A 247 14.05 8.61 3.18
CA LEU A 247 14.56 9.93 3.63
C LEU A 247 15.96 9.80 4.23
N ARG A 248 16.17 8.82 5.10
CA ARG A 248 17.51 8.55 5.67
C ARG A 248 18.53 8.16 4.58
N LEU A 249 18.13 7.36 3.60
CA LEU A 249 18.98 7.02 2.47
C LEU A 249 19.34 8.28 1.64
N GLU A 250 18.38 9.18 1.43
CA GLU A 250 18.64 10.45 0.74
C GLU A 250 19.61 11.34 1.53
N GLU A 251 19.47 11.41 2.85
CA GLU A 251 20.39 12.17 3.73
C GLU A 251 21.83 11.63 3.66
N ILE A 252 21.99 10.30 3.66
CA ILE A 252 23.31 9.65 3.53
C ILE A 252 23.91 9.90 2.15
N ARG A 253 23.12 9.78 1.08
CA ARG A 253 23.61 9.97 -0.29
C ARG A 253 23.89 11.44 -0.62
N PHE A 254 23.18 12.35 0.02
CA PHE A 254 23.25 13.79 -0.25
C PHE A 254 23.32 14.58 1.06
N PRO A 255 24.41 14.45 1.83
CA PRO A 255 24.55 15.10 3.14
C PRO A 255 24.42 16.63 3.06
N ASP A 256 24.81 17.23 1.92
CA ASP A 256 24.67 18.66 1.66
C ASP A 256 23.27 19.07 1.15
N GLY A 257 22.33 18.13 1.06
CA GLY A 257 21.01 18.35 0.48
C GLY A 257 20.99 18.60 -1.03
N LYS A 258 22.15 18.59 -1.69
CA LYS A 258 22.30 18.88 -3.12
C LYS A 258 22.22 17.60 -3.94
N ARG A 259 21.11 17.39 -4.61
CA ARG A 259 20.96 16.28 -5.55
C ARG A 259 21.56 16.66 -6.91
N PRO A 260 22.31 15.75 -7.57
CA PRO A 260 22.75 15.97 -8.95
C PRO A 260 21.57 16.23 -9.87
N LYS A 261 21.75 17.10 -10.89
CA LYS A 261 20.68 17.44 -11.86
C LYS A 261 20.12 16.22 -12.61
N ASN A 262 20.95 15.19 -12.79
CA ASN A 262 20.62 13.92 -13.42
C ASN A 262 20.14 12.83 -12.43
N PHE A 263 19.99 13.17 -11.14
CA PHE A 263 19.45 12.22 -10.17
C PHE A 263 17.99 11.90 -10.52
N ARG A 264 17.78 10.68 -10.94
CA ARG A 264 16.45 10.16 -11.26
C ARG A 264 15.88 9.48 -10.02
N ASN A 265 14.82 10.04 -9.48
CA ASN A 265 13.98 9.36 -8.49
C ASN A 265 12.67 8.99 -9.19
N PRO A 266 12.38 7.72 -9.43
CA PRO A 266 11.14 7.29 -10.07
C PRO A 266 9.91 7.68 -9.23
N HIS A 267 10.07 7.77 -7.90
CA HIS A 267 9.02 8.15 -6.96
C HIS A 267 9.39 9.45 -6.21
N PRO A 268 9.13 10.63 -6.80
CA PRO A 268 9.60 11.90 -6.28
C PRO A 268 8.89 12.35 -4.99
N GLN A 269 9.50 13.32 -4.31
CA GLN A 269 8.95 14.08 -3.17
C GLN A 269 8.63 13.22 -1.93
N THR A 270 9.55 12.36 -1.53
CA THR A 270 9.45 11.46 -0.36
C THR A 270 8.94 12.18 0.89
N MET A 271 9.47 13.36 1.24
CA MET A 271 9.03 14.12 2.41
C MET A 271 7.56 14.55 2.34
N LYS A 272 7.08 15.03 1.18
CA LYS A 272 5.66 15.41 1.04
C LYS A 272 4.73 14.20 1.15
N ARG A 273 5.14 13.06 0.61
CA ARG A 273 4.39 11.80 0.71
C ARG A 273 4.36 11.29 2.15
N TYR A 274 5.49 11.38 2.87
CA TYR A 274 5.55 11.10 4.30
C TYR A 274 4.56 11.96 5.09
N GLN A 275 4.56 13.30 4.89
CA GLN A 275 3.65 14.23 5.56
C GLN A 275 2.17 13.94 5.23
N ARG A 276 1.85 13.56 3.97
CA ARG A 276 0.50 13.16 3.59
C ARG A 276 0.06 11.89 4.29
N THR A 277 0.96 10.92 4.46
CA THR A 277 0.67 9.69 5.21
C THR A 277 0.40 9.98 6.68
N MET A 278 1.20 10.86 7.31
CA MET A 278 0.93 11.33 8.67
C MET A 278 -0.47 11.94 8.80
N LYS A 279 -0.83 12.81 7.85
CA LYS A 279 -2.17 13.41 7.80
C LYS A 279 -3.27 12.37 7.55
N TYR A 280 -3.01 11.36 6.73
CA TYR A 280 -3.97 10.27 6.50
C TYR A 280 -4.28 9.50 7.78
N ILE A 281 -3.26 9.11 8.55
CA ILE A 281 -3.40 8.42 9.83
C ILE A 281 -4.18 9.29 10.84
N ALA A 282 -3.83 10.57 10.94
CA ALA A 282 -4.54 11.50 11.80
C ALA A 282 -6.02 11.64 11.40
N ASN A 283 -6.31 11.81 10.12
CA ASN A 283 -7.69 11.92 9.61
C ASN A 283 -8.48 10.62 9.82
N SER A 284 -7.86 9.45 9.60
CA SER A 284 -8.51 8.15 9.82
C SER A 284 -8.94 7.94 11.28
N SER A 285 -8.27 8.60 12.21
CA SER A 285 -8.58 8.56 13.64
C SER A 285 -9.38 9.78 14.15
N ASN A 286 -9.91 10.62 13.25
CA ASN A 286 -10.54 11.90 13.61
C ASN A 286 -9.63 12.82 14.45
N GLY A 287 -8.31 12.80 14.19
CA GLY A 287 -7.30 13.58 14.90
C GLY A 287 -6.88 13.03 16.26
N ARG A 288 -7.40 11.88 16.67
CA ARG A 288 -7.09 11.27 17.98
C ARG A 288 -5.66 10.69 18.02
N VAL A 289 -5.18 10.15 16.90
CA VAL A 289 -3.81 9.61 16.77
C VAL A 289 -2.89 10.67 16.19
N LYS A 290 -1.79 10.93 16.88
CA LYS A 290 -0.73 11.86 16.45
C LYS A 290 0.63 11.24 16.70
N ILE A 291 1.55 11.47 15.78
CA ILE A 291 2.97 11.15 15.97
C ILE A 291 3.71 12.49 15.99
N ASP A 292 4.43 12.76 17.04
CA ASP A 292 5.22 13.99 17.20
C ASP A 292 6.62 13.62 17.69
N ASN A 293 7.65 14.06 16.95
CA ASN A 293 9.06 13.79 17.23
C ASN A 293 9.41 12.33 17.55
N GLY A 294 8.70 11.37 16.91
CA GLY A 294 8.89 9.94 17.13
C GLY A 294 8.06 9.34 18.27
N ASP A 295 7.32 10.15 19.01
CA ASP A 295 6.43 9.70 20.07
C ASP A 295 4.99 9.56 19.53
N LEU A 296 4.26 8.55 20.03
CA LEU A 296 2.85 8.32 19.73
C LEU A 296 1.95 8.93 20.81
N TYR A 297 0.97 9.69 20.38
CA TYR A 297 -0.10 10.21 21.23
C TYR A 297 -1.45 9.72 20.74
N VAL A 298 -2.29 9.26 21.66
CA VAL A 298 -3.70 8.93 21.42
C VAL A 298 -4.54 9.74 22.39
N ASP A 299 -5.49 10.53 21.89
CA ASP A 299 -6.27 11.50 22.68
C ASP A 299 -5.40 12.44 23.55
N ASN A 300 -4.26 12.87 23.02
CA ASN A 300 -3.20 13.64 23.65
C ASN A 300 -2.47 12.93 24.82
N GLN A 301 -2.71 11.66 25.05
CA GLN A 301 -1.98 10.84 26.01
C GLN A 301 -0.80 10.16 25.33
N LEU A 302 0.40 10.27 25.90
CA LEU A 302 1.62 9.61 25.40
C LEU A 302 1.50 8.11 25.57
N ILE A 303 1.75 7.37 24.49
CA ILE A 303 1.89 5.91 24.52
C ILE A 303 3.40 5.60 24.62
N PRO A 304 3.88 4.97 25.69
CA PRO A 304 5.30 4.79 25.97
C PRO A 304 5.93 3.66 25.11
N LEU A 305 6.22 3.96 23.85
CA LEU A 305 6.83 3.03 22.89
C LEU A 305 8.31 3.31 22.63
N ASP A 306 8.89 4.32 23.30
CA ASP A 306 10.31 4.73 23.20
C ASP A 306 10.79 4.97 21.75
N GLY A 307 9.93 5.53 20.91
CA GLY A 307 10.17 5.67 19.47
C GLY A 307 11.40 6.52 19.10
N ARG A 308 11.98 7.20 20.07
CA ARG A 308 13.23 7.97 19.90
C ARG A 308 14.49 7.17 20.24
N ALA A 309 14.34 5.97 20.83
CA ALA A 309 15.49 5.19 21.28
C ALA A 309 16.30 4.63 20.10
N ASP A 310 15.63 4.09 19.11
CA ASP A 310 16.24 3.50 17.91
C ASP A 310 15.25 3.38 16.75
N VAL A 311 15.74 2.86 15.61
CA VAL A 311 14.95 2.69 14.39
C VAL A 311 13.82 1.70 14.59
N VAL A 312 14.03 0.61 15.31
CA VAL A 312 13.03 -0.45 15.53
C VAL A 312 11.89 0.09 16.38
N SER A 313 12.21 0.81 17.45
CA SER A 313 11.23 1.47 18.31
C SER A 313 10.41 2.51 17.54
N LYS A 314 11.05 3.30 16.68
CA LYS A 314 10.37 4.25 15.79
C LYS A 314 9.41 3.56 14.82
N GLU A 315 9.82 2.45 14.22
CA GLU A 315 8.99 1.66 13.31
C GLU A 315 7.79 1.03 14.04
N ARG A 316 7.99 0.58 15.27
CA ARG A 316 6.89 0.13 16.14
C ARG A 316 5.89 1.26 16.39
N VAL A 317 6.35 2.49 16.68
CA VAL A 317 5.47 3.67 16.81
C VAL A 317 4.63 3.87 15.56
N PHE A 318 5.23 3.82 14.38
CA PHE A 318 4.51 3.95 13.12
C PHE A 318 3.46 2.86 12.94
N TYR A 319 3.85 1.62 13.22
CA TYR A 319 2.94 0.47 13.11
C TYR A 319 1.73 0.65 14.03
N VAL A 320 1.98 0.84 15.33
CA VAL A 320 0.93 0.98 16.34
C VAL A 320 0.00 2.15 16.04
N ALA A 321 0.56 3.29 15.63
CA ALA A 321 -0.23 4.47 15.23
C ALA A 321 -1.20 4.15 14.08
N GLY A 322 -0.73 3.48 13.03
CA GLY A 322 -1.56 3.11 11.90
C GLY A 322 -2.65 2.11 12.26
N GLN A 323 -2.35 1.14 13.12
CA GLN A 323 -3.33 0.14 13.57
C GLN A 323 -4.40 0.74 14.50
N ILE A 324 -4.00 1.58 15.46
CA ILE A 324 -4.97 2.29 16.32
C ILE A 324 -5.87 3.20 15.45
N ALA A 325 -5.31 3.94 14.51
CA ALA A 325 -6.10 4.79 13.62
C ALA A 325 -7.12 3.98 12.81
N ALA A 326 -6.73 2.82 12.27
CA ALA A 326 -7.61 1.92 11.56
C ALA A 326 -8.70 1.31 12.49
N ALA A 327 -8.34 0.95 13.73
CA ALA A 327 -9.28 0.44 14.72
C ALA A 327 -10.32 1.51 15.11
N ILE A 328 -9.89 2.77 15.29
CA ILE A 328 -10.80 3.90 15.53
C ILE A 328 -11.76 4.10 14.34
N LYS A 329 -11.23 4.13 13.12
CA LYS A 329 -12.02 4.30 11.89
C LYS A 329 -13.09 3.21 11.73
N LYS A 330 -12.78 1.98 12.13
CA LYS A 330 -13.68 0.82 12.08
C LYS A 330 -14.57 0.65 13.34
N ASP A 331 -14.57 1.61 14.26
CA ASP A 331 -15.27 1.57 15.55
C ASP A 331 -14.94 0.33 16.40
N MET A 332 -13.67 -0.12 16.33
CA MET A 332 -13.15 -1.25 17.12
C MET A 332 -12.36 -0.81 18.35
N PHE A 333 -12.01 0.48 18.47
CA PHE A 333 -11.16 1.00 19.53
C PHE A 333 -11.99 1.33 20.78
N HIS A 334 -12.49 0.28 21.44
CA HIS A 334 -13.21 0.31 22.71
C HIS A 334 -12.54 -0.61 23.71
N SER A 335 -12.58 -0.27 25.00
CA SER A 335 -11.91 -1.08 26.04
C SER A 335 -12.38 -2.53 26.06
N ARG A 336 -13.68 -2.78 25.84
CA ARG A 336 -14.27 -4.12 25.73
C ARG A 336 -13.81 -4.93 24.51
N ASN A 337 -13.28 -4.26 23.51
CA ASN A 337 -12.88 -4.84 22.22
C ASN A 337 -11.36 -5.13 22.16
N LEU A 338 -10.60 -4.63 23.14
CA LEU A 338 -9.16 -4.84 23.24
C LEU A 338 -8.88 -6.14 24.01
N THR A 339 -8.07 -7.02 23.44
CA THR A 339 -7.73 -8.31 24.03
C THR A 339 -6.39 -8.83 23.55
N PHE A 340 -5.91 -9.89 24.20
CA PHE A 340 -4.71 -10.61 23.79
C PHE A 340 -5.10 -11.92 23.11
N VAL A 341 -4.33 -12.29 22.10
CA VAL A 341 -4.47 -13.58 21.42
C VAL A 341 -3.10 -14.20 21.20
N SER A 342 -3.06 -15.52 21.28
CA SER A 342 -1.88 -16.29 20.91
C SER A 342 -2.07 -16.94 19.54
N VAL A 343 -0.98 -16.99 18.77
CA VAL A 343 -0.94 -17.65 17.48
C VAL A 343 0.14 -18.73 17.52
N PRO A 344 -0.21 -20.02 17.33
CA PRO A 344 0.80 -21.07 17.25
C PRO A 344 1.69 -20.88 16.01
N LYS A 345 3.01 -20.99 16.18
CA LYS A 345 4.03 -20.77 15.13
C LYS A 345 4.04 -21.87 14.07
N SER A 346 3.66 -23.08 14.43
CA SER A 346 3.49 -24.18 13.49
C SER A 346 2.32 -25.04 13.90
N ILE A 347 1.58 -25.55 12.92
CA ILE A 347 0.63 -26.63 13.10
C ILE A 347 1.41 -27.97 13.16
N ASP A 348 2.47 -28.02 13.97
CA ASP A 348 3.08 -29.32 14.27
C ASP A 348 2.22 -29.99 15.32
N ALA A 349 1.47 -30.99 14.90
CA ALA A 349 0.58 -31.78 15.74
C ALA A 349 1.29 -32.48 16.91
N ARG A 350 2.63 -32.40 17.00
CA ARG A 350 3.45 -33.04 18.05
C ARG A 350 3.61 -32.19 19.29
N ASP A 351 3.36 -30.89 19.23
CA ASP A 351 3.38 -30.02 20.42
C ASP A 351 2.32 -28.89 20.29
N PRO A 352 1.04 -29.21 20.59
CA PRO A 352 -0.05 -28.23 20.51
C PRO A 352 0.01 -27.16 21.62
N ALA A 353 0.88 -27.33 22.62
CA ALA A 353 1.04 -26.38 23.72
C ALA A 353 2.07 -25.28 23.43
N ARG A 354 2.82 -25.39 22.34
CA ARG A 354 3.85 -24.41 21.98
C ARG A 354 3.22 -23.15 21.39
N VAL A 355 3.04 -22.16 22.23
CA VAL A 355 2.64 -20.80 21.84
C VAL A 355 3.87 -20.06 21.38
N ASP A 356 3.83 -19.54 20.16
CA ASP A 356 5.00 -18.93 19.55
C ASP A 356 4.93 -17.41 19.44
N GLU A 357 3.72 -16.85 19.36
CA GLU A 357 3.54 -15.40 19.27
C GLU A 357 2.26 -14.95 19.97
N MET A 358 2.34 -13.84 20.67
CA MET A 358 1.20 -13.20 21.33
C MET A 358 1.00 -11.80 20.77
N TYR A 359 -0.25 -11.46 20.49
CA TYR A 359 -0.63 -10.18 19.91
C TYR A 359 -1.69 -9.49 20.77
N PHE A 360 -1.57 -8.17 20.86
CA PHE A 360 -2.60 -7.29 21.36
C PHE A 360 -3.46 -6.83 20.20
N ILE A 361 -4.76 -7.10 20.24
CA ILE A 361 -5.69 -6.86 19.13
C ILE A 361 -6.90 -6.04 19.56
N ALA A 362 -7.48 -5.35 18.58
CA ALA A 362 -8.82 -4.78 18.67
C ALA A 362 -9.75 -5.61 17.77
N VAL A 363 -10.89 -6.05 18.33
CA VAL A 363 -11.89 -6.87 17.63
C VAL A 363 -13.19 -6.09 17.51
N ASN A 364 -13.95 -6.25 16.43
CA ASN A 364 -15.29 -5.65 16.34
C ASN A 364 -16.29 -6.37 17.26
N ASP A 365 -17.41 -5.73 17.58
CA ASP A 365 -18.45 -6.27 18.49
C ASP A 365 -19.01 -7.64 18.02
N ALA A 366 -18.94 -7.93 16.73
CA ALA A 366 -19.38 -9.20 16.15
C ALA A 366 -18.33 -10.32 16.20
N GLY A 367 -17.08 -10.01 16.55
CA GLY A 367 -15.97 -10.97 16.55
C GLY A 367 -15.54 -11.45 15.14
N THR A 368 -15.92 -10.72 14.08
CA THR A 368 -15.71 -11.11 12.68
C THR A 368 -14.57 -10.39 11.98
N ASP A 369 -14.14 -9.25 12.52
CA ASP A 369 -13.03 -8.45 12.00
C ASP A 369 -12.15 -7.98 13.17
N TYR A 370 -10.85 -7.86 12.94
CA TYR A 370 -9.89 -7.44 13.96
C TYR A 370 -8.74 -6.63 13.36
N LYS A 371 -7.99 -5.95 14.22
CA LYS A 371 -6.72 -5.30 13.91
C LYS A 371 -5.68 -5.70 14.94
N ILE A 372 -4.48 -6.08 14.48
CA ILE A 372 -3.35 -6.35 15.37
C ILE A 372 -2.75 -5.01 15.76
N ILE A 373 -2.98 -4.58 16.99
CA ILE A 373 -2.46 -3.29 17.51
C ILE A 373 -0.95 -3.36 17.71
N ASP A 374 -0.47 -4.45 18.34
CA ASP A 374 0.95 -4.63 18.59
C ASP A 374 1.30 -6.10 18.82
N LYS A 375 2.59 -6.42 18.72
CA LYS A 375 3.14 -7.73 19.13
C LYS A 375 3.63 -7.63 20.56
N VAL A 376 3.17 -8.58 21.38
CA VAL A 376 3.56 -8.67 22.79
C VAL A 376 4.91 -9.39 22.88
N ARG A 377 5.82 -8.90 23.74
CA ARG A 377 7.03 -9.65 24.06
C ARG A 377 6.63 -10.91 24.84
N TYR A 378 7.09 -12.03 24.36
CA TYR A 378 6.75 -13.35 24.87
C TYR A 378 8.01 -14.00 25.44
N ASN A 379 7.89 -14.60 26.63
CA ASN A 379 8.95 -15.40 27.21
C ASN A 379 8.70 -16.88 26.87
N GLU A 380 9.51 -17.43 25.97
CA GLU A 380 9.38 -18.82 25.47
C GLU A 380 9.56 -19.90 26.57
N SER A 381 10.12 -19.54 27.72
CA SER A 381 10.29 -20.45 28.87
C SER A 381 9.07 -20.52 29.77
N LEU A 382 8.05 -19.68 29.57
CA LEU A 382 6.81 -19.65 30.33
C LEU A 382 5.65 -20.22 29.52
N SER A 383 4.61 -20.73 30.19
CA SER A 383 3.35 -21.11 29.55
C SER A 383 2.63 -19.86 29.01
N PHE A 384 1.60 -20.06 28.19
CA PHE A 384 0.76 -18.95 27.72
C PHE A 384 0.06 -18.25 28.89
N GLU A 385 -0.49 -19.04 29.83
CA GLU A 385 -1.17 -18.55 31.01
C GLU A 385 -0.24 -17.73 31.90
N ASP A 386 0.98 -18.21 32.15
CA ASP A 386 1.99 -17.49 32.93
C ASP A 386 2.43 -16.19 32.23
N ASN A 387 2.61 -16.22 30.90
CA ASN A 387 2.90 -15.01 30.14
C ASN A 387 1.74 -14.01 30.22
N MET A 388 0.48 -14.48 30.13
CA MET A 388 -0.70 -13.64 30.30
C MET A 388 -0.77 -13.06 31.70
N GLU A 389 -0.47 -13.83 32.74
CA GLU A 389 -0.42 -13.35 34.12
C GLU A 389 0.63 -12.25 34.28
N VAL A 390 1.85 -12.43 33.74
CA VAL A 390 2.91 -11.42 33.77
C VAL A 390 2.49 -10.15 33.04
N VAL A 391 1.87 -10.27 31.85
CA VAL A 391 1.46 -9.11 31.04
C VAL A 391 0.25 -8.38 31.64
N THR A 392 -0.62 -9.09 32.38
CA THR A 392 -1.90 -8.54 32.89
C THR A 392 -1.91 -8.31 34.38
N SER A 393 -0.83 -8.69 35.12
CA SER A 393 -0.74 -8.62 36.59
C SER A 393 -0.92 -7.21 37.15
N SER A 394 -0.51 -6.17 36.40
CA SER A 394 -0.90 -4.79 36.67
C SER A 394 -1.04 -3.98 35.39
N LYS A 395 -1.87 -2.93 35.43
CA LYS A 395 -1.94 -1.98 34.29
C LYS A 395 -0.60 -1.25 34.07
N GLU A 396 0.22 -1.13 35.09
CA GLU A 396 1.55 -0.52 35.05
C GLU A 396 2.56 -1.45 34.38
N ASP A 397 2.50 -2.74 34.63
CA ASP A 397 3.38 -3.75 33.99
C ASP A 397 3.04 -3.97 32.52
N MET A 398 1.82 -3.68 32.10
CA MET A 398 1.41 -3.73 30.70
C MET A 398 2.07 -2.62 29.83
N GLY A 399 2.73 -1.62 30.44
CA GLY A 399 3.45 -0.56 29.71
C GLY A 399 2.55 0.15 28.68
N ALA A 400 2.98 0.18 27.43
CA ALA A 400 2.22 0.85 26.35
C ALA A 400 0.79 0.32 26.17
N MET A 401 0.58 -0.99 26.34
CA MET A 401 -0.75 -1.61 26.18
C MET A 401 -1.70 -1.20 27.30
N GLY A 402 -1.20 -1.09 28.54
CA GLY A 402 -1.98 -0.58 29.68
C GLY A 402 -2.46 0.85 29.43
N VAL A 403 -1.60 1.71 28.90
CA VAL A 403 -1.98 3.09 28.52
C VAL A 403 -3.01 3.08 27.40
N ILE A 404 -2.88 2.21 26.39
CA ILE A 404 -3.86 2.08 25.30
C ILE A 404 -5.23 1.67 25.86
N PHE A 405 -5.28 0.73 26.81
CA PHE A 405 -6.53 0.36 27.51
C PHE A 405 -7.14 1.53 28.25
N GLN A 406 -6.34 2.29 29.02
CA GLN A 406 -6.82 3.45 29.77
C GLN A 406 -7.41 4.53 28.84
N VAL A 407 -6.76 4.78 27.69
CA VAL A 407 -7.26 5.73 26.68
C VAL A 407 -8.59 5.25 26.10
N ALA A 408 -8.74 3.96 25.82
CA ALA A 408 -9.98 3.39 25.32
C ALA A 408 -11.12 3.46 26.37
N GLU A 409 -10.83 3.16 27.66
CA GLU A 409 -11.77 3.29 28.77
C GLU A 409 -12.24 4.74 28.95
N ALA A 410 -11.33 5.72 28.89
CA ALA A 410 -11.65 7.14 28.99
C ALA A 410 -12.57 7.60 27.81
N TYR A 411 -12.30 7.11 26.60
CA TYR A 411 -13.12 7.38 25.43
C TYR A 411 -14.52 6.80 25.57
N ASP A 412 -14.66 5.53 26.02
CA ASP A 412 -15.93 4.89 26.24
C ASP A 412 -16.77 5.65 27.30
N ALA A 413 -16.14 6.07 28.40
CA ALA A 413 -16.78 6.85 29.44
C ALA A 413 -17.30 8.21 28.92
N GLN A 414 -16.52 8.89 28.06
CA GLN A 414 -16.96 10.16 27.45
C GLN A 414 -18.14 9.96 26.51
N LYS A 415 -18.09 8.94 25.64
CA LYS A 415 -19.23 8.60 24.76
C LYS A 415 -20.53 8.34 25.53
N ASP A 416 -20.45 7.69 26.68
CA ASP A 416 -21.63 7.41 27.52
C ASP A 416 -22.22 8.70 28.15
N VAL A 417 -21.37 9.64 28.53
CA VAL A 417 -21.79 10.95 29.05
C VAL A 417 -22.50 11.74 27.95
N ASP A 418 -21.93 11.78 26.74
CA ASP A 418 -22.47 12.50 25.58
C ASP A 418 -23.86 11.95 25.19
N ARG A 419 -24.01 10.60 25.10
CA ARG A 419 -25.31 9.94 24.84
C ARG A 419 -26.38 10.27 25.90
N LYS A 420 -26.01 10.31 27.17
CA LYS A 420 -26.93 10.68 28.27
C LYS A 420 -27.33 12.16 28.21
N GLY A 421 -26.40 13.02 27.79
CA GLY A 421 -26.63 14.45 27.56
C GLY A 421 -27.64 14.69 26.43
N GLU A 422 -27.43 14.04 25.26
CA GLU A 422 -28.34 14.11 24.11
C GLU A 422 -29.75 13.59 24.43
N ALA A 423 -29.84 12.46 25.16
CA ALA A 423 -31.11 11.90 25.57
C ALA A 423 -31.90 12.81 26.53
N ARG A 424 -31.20 13.60 27.37
CA ARG A 424 -31.83 14.61 28.26
C ARG A 424 -32.33 15.82 27.47
N THR A 425 -31.54 16.33 26.53
CA THR A 425 -31.94 17.45 25.65
C THR A 425 -33.13 17.09 24.77
N ALA A 426 -33.14 15.88 24.18
CA ALA A 426 -34.25 15.39 23.37
C ALA A 426 -35.57 15.23 24.18
N LYS A 427 -35.48 14.85 25.45
CA LYS A 427 -36.67 14.81 26.37
C LYS A 427 -37.13 16.20 26.80
N GLY A 428 -36.19 17.15 26.95
CA GLY A 428 -36.55 18.54 27.29
C GLY A 428 -37.19 19.30 26.13
N ALA A 429 -36.86 18.98 24.89
CA ALA A 429 -37.43 19.60 23.70
C ALA A 429 -38.84 19.06 23.32
N LYS A 430 -39.31 17.98 23.96
CA LYS A 430 -40.66 17.42 23.79
C LYS A 430 -41.65 17.82 24.87
N ARG A 431 -41.26 18.66 25.81
CA ARG A 431 -42.13 19.32 26.80
C ARG A 431 -42.29 20.80 26.42
#